data_ef0c4bdd3374dbb933f1a9af455085bb
#
_entry.id   ef0c4bdd3374dbb933f1a9af455085bb
#
_cell.length_a   1.000
_cell.length_b   1.000
_cell.length_c   1.000
_cell.angle_alpha   90.00
_cell.angle_beta   90.00
_cell.angle_gamma   90.00
#
_symmetry.space_group_name_H-M   'P 1'
#
loop_
_entity.id
_entity.type
_entity.pdbx_description
1 polymer ?
#
loop_
_entity_poly.entity_id
_entity_poly.type
_entity_poly.pdbx_seq_one_letter_code
_entity_poly.pdbx_strand_id
1 'polypeptide(L)'
;MKFAELPIDHRLKKVLHTHQFDELTDIQAQAIPYALMGKDLLASSKTGSGKTLAYLIPAVHRLLTQRPLSRQDARVLILAPTRELAKQVYREAKWLCAAKSLSCALVVGGENFNDQVKALKRNPQIVVATAGRIADHLEHRSLFLNGLELLVLDEADRMLDLGFKKELQTINKLADHRKRQTMMFSATLDNVELASLTQVLLNAPQRIRIDDGNSQHEDIDQRFFFADGPQHKDNMLTHLLTPDDTNQSIVFVATRQDTERLADMLAKSGIESCALHAELIQSKRSAIMQAFTANQYQVLVTTDVASRGLDLKRVGCVINYDLPKAAEEYVHRIGRTGRAGRKGNAMSFVGPKDWNSYILLSNFLVQSIEVTPLEGFKGKFSGLSTTSKKPQGGRKGNPSKQKSKKKAQQPHKTKRVDTTAGQDVGDMPIKIKRASN
;
A
#
# COMPACT_ATOMS: atom_id res chain seq x y z
N MET A 1 -27.55 -9.85 1.86
CA MET A 1 -27.62 -10.01 3.35
C MET A 1 -27.68 -8.64 3.98
N LYS A 2 -28.57 -8.43 4.98
CA LYS A 2 -28.72 -7.12 5.61
C LYS A 2 -28.00 -7.09 6.97
N PHE A 3 -27.50 -5.94 7.38
CA PHE A 3 -26.89 -5.77 8.71
C PHE A 3 -27.85 -6.13 9.86
N ALA A 4 -29.15 -5.92 9.66
CA ALA A 4 -30.18 -6.29 10.65
C ALA A 4 -30.21 -7.80 10.94
N GLU A 5 -29.81 -8.65 10.01
CA GLU A 5 -29.82 -10.11 10.12
C GLU A 5 -28.58 -10.66 10.87
N LEU A 6 -27.52 -9.84 11.01
CA LEU A 6 -26.31 -10.28 11.72
C LEU A 6 -26.59 -10.50 13.22
N PRO A 7 -25.95 -11.51 13.86
CA PRO A 7 -26.06 -11.75 15.30
C PRO A 7 -25.18 -10.79 16.11
N ILE A 8 -25.37 -9.48 15.92
CA ILE A 8 -24.62 -8.43 16.59
C ILE A 8 -25.49 -7.67 17.60
N ASP A 9 -24.86 -6.95 18.52
CA ASP A 9 -25.54 -6.17 19.56
C ASP A 9 -26.54 -5.16 18.94
N HIS A 10 -27.73 -5.06 19.54
CA HIS A 10 -28.79 -4.20 19.03
C HIS A 10 -28.42 -2.71 18.99
N ARG A 11 -27.56 -2.26 19.91
CA ARG A 11 -27.05 -0.87 19.92
C ARG A 11 -26.21 -0.57 18.69
N LEU A 12 -25.40 -1.55 18.27
CA LEU A 12 -24.58 -1.45 17.07
C LEU A 12 -25.46 -1.45 15.81
N LYS A 13 -26.50 -2.29 15.75
CA LYS A 13 -27.50 -2.26 14.66
C LYS A 13 -28.14 -0.88 14.53
N LYS A 14 -28.51 -0.25 15.65
CA LYS A 14 -29.12 1.08 15.66
C LYS A 14 -28.17 2.14 15.10
N VAL A 15 -26.89 2.10 15.47
CA VAL A 15 -25.87 3.03 14.96
C VAL A 15 -25.65 2.84 13.44
N LEU A 16 -25.55 1.60 12.97
CA LEU A 16 -25.42 1.29 11.54
C LEU A 16 -26.60 1.82 10.74
N HIS A 17 -27.82 1.57 11.20
CA HIS A 17 -29.04 2.09 10.55
C HIS A 17 -29.11 3.62 10.52
N THR A 18 -28.69 4.29 11.61
CA THR A 18 -28.63 5.76 11.66
C THR A 18 -27.66 6.33 10.60
N HIS A 19 -26.60 5.59 10.28
CA HIS A 19 -25.63 5.95 9.24
C HIS A 19 -25.97 5.38 7.86
N GLN A 20 -27.19 4.88 7.65
CA GLN A 20 -27.71 4.35 6.38
C GLN A 20 -26.91 3.16 5.83
N PHE A 21 -26.36 2.33 6.72
CA PHE A 21 -25.78 1.05 6.37
C PHE A 21 -26.83 -0.04 6.52
N ASP A 22 -27.45 -0.45 5.42
CA ASP A 22 -28.54 -1.45 5.41
C ASP A 22 -28.06 -2.79 4.85
N GLU A 23 -27.24 -2.78 3.83
CA GLU A 23 -26.77 -3.99 3.13
C GLU A 23 -25.27 -4.23 3.32
N LEU A 24 -24.90 -5.52 3.45
CA LEU A 24 -23.50 -5.91 3.52
C LEU A 24 -22.87 -5.96 2.13
N THR A 25 -21.62 -5.51 2.05
CA THR A 25 -20.77 -5.83 0.90
C THR A 25 -20.31 -7.29 0.98
N ASP A 26 -19.79 -7.84 -0.13
CA ASP A 26 -19.36 -9.24 -0.19
C ASP A 26 -18.30 -9.59 0.85
N ILE A 27 -17.30 -8.71 1.04
CA ILE A 27 -16.28 -8.93 2.06
C ILE A 27 -16.85 -8.92 3.46
N GLN A 28 -17.85 -8.07 3.74
CA GLN A 28 -18.53 -8.02 5.03
C GLN A 28 -19.38 -9.27 5.27
N ALA A 29 -20.12 -9.69 4.25
CA ALA A 29 -20.96 -10.90 4.33
C ALA A 29 -20.15 -12.16 4.60
N GLN A 30 -18.94 -12.27 4.01
CA GLN A 30 -18.07 -13.43 4.23
C GLN A 30 -17.22 -13.32 5.49
N ALA A 31 -16.70 -12.13 5.85
CA ALA A 31 -15.76 -11.99 6.95
C ALA A 31 -16.43 -11.88 8.32
N ILE A 32 -17.52 -11.12 8.44
CA ILE A 32 -18.15 -10.83 9.74
C ILE A 32 -18.57 -12.11 10.49
N PRO A 33 -19.21 -13.11 9.86
CA PRO A 33 -19.62 -14.32 10.59
C PRO A 33 -18.44 -15.05 11.24
N TYR A 34 -17.35 -15.26 10.53
CA TYR A 34 -16.15 -15.92 11.08
C TYR A 34 -15.46 -15.06 12.15
N ALA A 35 -15.43 -13.74 11.94
CA ALA A 35 -14.89 -12.81 12.92
C ALA A 35 -15.65 -12.85 14.24
N LEU A 36 -16.98 -12.94 14.20
CA LEU A 36 -17.84 -13.07 15.39
C LEU A 36 -17.63 -14.41 16.11
N MET A 37 -17.28 -15.47 15.39
CA MET A 37 -16.90 -16.77 15.96
C MET A 37 -15.52 -16.78 16.62
N GLY A 38 -14.75 -15.67 16.53
CA GLY A 38 -13.41 -15.55 17.08
C GLY A 38 -12.32 -16.24 16.24
N LYS A 39 -12.59 -16.57 14.96
CA LYS A 39 -11.60 -17.15 14.03
C LYS A 39 -10.64 -16.09 13.56
N ASP A 40 -9.36 -16.46 13.43
CA ASP A 40 -8.40 -15.61 12.72
C ASP A 40 -8.80 -15.52 11.25
N LEU A 41 -8.58 -14.35 10.65
CA LEU A 41 -8.93 -14.08 9.26
C LEU A 41 -7.73 -13.64 8.44
N LEU A 42 -7.63 -14.19 7.23
CA LEU A 42 -6.81 -13.68 6.15
C LEU A 42 -7.75 -13.33 5.00
N ALA A 43 -8.02 -12.04 4.81
CA ALA A 43 -9.02 -11.58 3.87
C ALA A 43 -8.40 -10.70 2.78
N SER A 44 -8.73 -10.98 1.52
CA SER A 44 -8.34 -10.18 0.37
C SER A 44 -9.55 -9.62 -0.33
N SER A 45 -9.50 -8.32 -0.57
CA SER A 45 -10.44 -7.62 -1.45
C SER A 45 -9.88 -6.26 -1.83
N LYS A 46 -10.38 -5.68 -2.93
CA LYS A 46 -9.93 -4.35 -3.40
C LYS A 46 -10.23 -3.23 -2.39
N THR A 47 -9.56 -2.08 -2.60
CA THR A 47 -9.84 -0.86 -1.84
C THR A 47 -11.26 -0.37 -2.12
N GLY A 48 -11.94 0.10 -1.07
CA GLY A 48 -13.33 0.57 -1.20
C GLY A 48 -14.41 -0.53 -1.10
N SER A 49 -14.04 -1.80 -0.93
CA SER A 49 -14.97 -2.93 -0.77
C SER A 49 -15.70 -2.99 0.57
N GLY A 50 -15.37 -2.11 1.53
CA GLY A 50 -15.99 -2.10 2.86
C GLY A 50 -15.23 -2.88 3.93
N LYS A 51 -13.92 -3.20 3.73
CA LYS A 51 -13.06 -3.89 4.71
C LYS A 51 -13.10 -3.29 6.11
N THR A 52 -13.13 -1.97 6.20
CA THR A 52 -13.11 -1.26 7.48
C THR A 52 -14.25 -1.68 8.39
N LEU A 53 -15.47 -1.74 7.88
CA LEU A 53 -16.62 -2.22 8.65
C LEU A 53 -16.56 -3.74 8.89
N ALA A 54 -15.95 -4.51 7.99
CA ALA A 54 -15.82 -5.95 8.15
C ALA A 54 -15.04 -6.34 9.41
N TYR A 55 -14.06 -5.54 9.85
CA TYR A 55 -13.35 -5.76 11.12
C TYR A 55 -13.84 -4.88 12.27
N LEU A 56 -14.31 -3.66 12.04
CA LEU A 56 -14.80 -2.79 13.12
C LEU A 56 -16.09 -3.28 13.75
N ILE A 57 -17.01 -3.83 12.98
CA ILE A 57 -18.28 -4.38 13.52
C ILE A 57 -18.03 -5.52 14.51
N PRO A 58 -17.25 -6.57 14.19
CA PRO A 58 -16.92 -7.61 15.17
C PRO A 58 -16.13 -7.08 16.37
N ALA A 59 -15.22 -6.10 16.13
CA ALA A 59 -14.46 -5.47 17.19
C ALA A 59 -15.37 -4.78 18.20
N VAL A 60 -16.26 -3.89 17.74
CA VAL A 60 -17.20 -3.17 18.61
C VAL A 60 -18.22 -4.13 19.25
N HIS A 61 -18.74 -5.11 18.51
CA HIS A 61 -19.62 -6.15 19.08
C HIS A 61 -18.97 -6.85 20.27
N ARG A 62 -17.70 -7.27 20.13
CA ARG A 62 -16.92 -7.89 21.22
C ARG A 62 -16.86 -6.98 22.44
N LEU A 63 -16.54 -5.70 22.25
CA LEU A 63 -16.45 -4.72 23.34
C LEU A 63 -17.79 -4.50 24.07
N LEU A 64 -18.90 -4.65 23.35
CA LEU A 64 -20.25 -4.51 23.91
C LEU A 64 -20.71 -5.73 24.69
N THR A 65 -20.29 -6.93 24.30
CA THR A 65 -20.85 -8.21 24.78
C THR A 65 -19.92 -8.98 25.68
N GLN A 66 -18.60 -8.80 25.56
CA GLN A 66 -17.61 -9.58 26.31
C GLN A 66 -16.92 -8.77 27.39
N ARG A 67 -16.65 -9.40 28.54
CA ARG A 67 -15.84 -8.80 29.60
C ARG A 67 -14.38 -8.67 29.16
N PRO A 68 -13.70 -7.57 29.53
CA PRO A 68 -12.31 -7.37 29.16
C PRO A 68 -11.40 -8.40 29.86
N LEU A 69 -10.36 -8.84 29.16
CA LEU A 69 -9.29 -9.66 29.71
C LEU A 69 -8.39 -8.86 30.65
N SER A 70 -8.16 -7.59 30.34
CA SER A 70 -7.48 -6.61 31.18
C SER A 70 -8.29 -5.32 31.23
N ARG A 71 -8.26 -4.63 32.37
CA ARG A 71 -8.92 -3.32 32.53
C ARG A 71 -8.00 -2.14 32.17
N GLN A 72 -6.71 -2.39 32.04
CA GLN A 72 -5.70 -1.37 31.81
C GLN A 72 -5.17 -1.35 30.38
N ASP A 73 -5.32 -2.46 29.64
CA ASP A 73 -4.80 -2.60 28.29
C ASP A 73 -5.86 -2.29 27.24
N ALA A 74 -5.41 -1.82 26.08
CA ALA A 74 -6.27 -1.76 24.92
C ALA A 74 -6.77 -3.17 24.56
N ARG A 75 -8.08 -3.29 24.30
CA ARG A 75 -8.68 -4.58 23.92
C ARG A 75 -8.57 -4.85 22.42
N VAL A 76 -8.52 -3.79 21.61
CA VAL A 76 -8.44 -3.84 20.14
C VAL A 76 -7.32 -2.93 19.70
N LEU A 77 -6.39 -3.46 18.90
CA LEU A 77 -5.37 -2.71 18.20
C LEU A 77 -5.57 -2.87 16.70
N ILE A 78 -5.71 -1.76 15.99
CA ILE A 78 -5.84 -1.70 14.54
C ILE A 78 -4.63 -1.00 13.98
N LEU A 79 -3.86 -1.70 13.15
CA LEU A 79 -2.68 -1.18 12.48
C LEU A 79 -3.00 -0.82 11.04
N ALA A 80 -2.57 0.37 10.63
CA ALA A 80 -2.67 0.84 9.26
C ALA A 80 -1.29 1.27 8.74
N PRO A 81 -0.99 1.13 7.44
CA PRO A 81 0.33 1.46 6.87
C PRO A 81 0.65 2.95 6.92
N THR A 82 -0.37 3.81 6.85
CA THR A 82 -0.19 5.26 6.78
C THR A 82 -1.00 5.99 7.83
N ARG A 83 -0.56 7.21 8.15
CA ARG A 83 -1.24 8.10 9.11
C ARG A 83 -2.64 8.49 8.63
N GLU A 84 -2.76 8.70 7.34
CA GLU A 84 -4.00 9.09 6.68
C GLU A 84 -5.06 8.00 6.79
N LEU A 85 -4.69 6.74 6.48
CA LEU A 85 -5.58 5.59 6.64
C LEU A 85 -5.92 5.36 8.12
N ALA A 86 -4.94 5.45 9.03
CA ALA A 86 -5.21 5.37 10.46
C ALA A 86 -6.22 6.42 10.94
N LYS A 87 -6.11 7.67 10.45
CA LYS A 87 -7.08 8.75 10.75
C LYS A 87 -8.47 8.45 10.18
N GLN A 88 -8.55 7.85 9.00
CA GLN A 88 -9.82 7.42 8.40
C GLN A 88 -10.47 6.32 9.25
N VAL A 89 -9.74 5.25 9.55
CA VAL A 89 -10.22 4.14 10.40
C VAL A 89 -10.62 4.64 11.78
N TYR A 90 -9.85 5.57 12.37
CA TYR A 90 -10.18 6.17 13.66
C TYR A 90 -11.51 6.93 13.62
N ARG A 91 -11.80 7.68 12.56
CA ARG A 91 -13.09 8.38 12.39
C ARG A 91 -14.25 7.37 12.31
N GLU A 92 -14.07 6.28 11.58
CA GLU A 92 -15.06 5.22 11.48
C GLU A 92 -15.24 4.46 12.82
N ALA A 93 -14.17 4.15 13.51
CA ALA A 93 -14.23 3.57 14.85
C ALA A 93 -14.96 4.48 15.85
N LYS A 94 -14.71 5.80 15.79
CA LYS A 94 -15.27 6.76 16.73
C LYS A 94 -16.80 6.84 16.66
N TRP A 95 -17.41 6.85 15.46
CA TRP A 95 -18.87 6.88 15.38
C TRP A 95 -19.50 5.53 15.76
N LEU A 96 -18.86 4.39 15.46
CA LEU A 96 -19.31 3.08 15.91
C LEU A 96 -19.25 2.95 17.46
N CYS A 97 -18.21 3.53 18.07
CA CYS A 97 -18.05 3.57 19.53
C CYS A 97 -19.16 4.34 20.26
N ALA A 98 -19.90 5.20 19.57
CA ALA A 98 -21.06 5.91 20.13
C ALA A 98 -22.17 4.96 20.59
N ALA A 99 -22.18 3.69 20.16
CA ALA A 99 -23.12 2.67 20.60
C ALA A 99 -23.13 2.49 22.14
N LYS A 100 -22.01 2.73 22.84
CA LYS A 100 -21.90 2.63 24.32
C LYS A 100 -20.79 3.52 24.89
N SER A 101 -20.56 4.70 24.37
CA SER A 101 -19.49 5.59 24.87
C SER A 101 -18.13 4.88 25.03
N LEU A 102 -17.82 3.96 24.12
CA LEU A 102 -16.52 3.31 24.08
C LEU A 102 -15.46 4.34 23.71
N SER A 103 -14.27 4.23 24.32
CA SER A 103 -13.17 5.14 24.03
C SER A 103 -12.23 4.56 22.99
N CYS A 104 -11.81 5.42 22.06
CA CYS A 104 -10.78 5.08 21.09
C CYS A 104 -9.68 6.14 21.04
N ALA A 105 -8.45 5.74 20.75
CA ALA A 105 -7.29 6.61 20.60
C ALA A 105 -6.64 6.42 19.23
N LEU A 106 -6.08 7.51 18.71
CA LEU A 106 -5.27 7.53 17.50
C LEU A 106 -3.80 7.70 17.89
N VAL A 107 -2.94 6.79 17.40
CA VAL A 107 -1.50 6.74 17.75
C VAL A 107 -0.69 6.66 16.46
N VAL A 108 -0.23 7.80 15.96
CA VAL A 108 0.44 7.90 14.66
C VAL A 108 1.74 8.70 14.74
N GLY A 109 2.70 8.36 13.89
CA GLY A 109 3.95 9.10 13.79
C GLY A 109 3.75 10.56 13.35
N GLY A 110 4.71 11.44 13.66
CA GLY A 110 4.66 12.86 13.27
C GLY A 110 3.68 13.73 14.06
N GLU A 111 3.01 13.17 15.06
CA GLU A 111 2.24 13.89 16.08
C GLU A 111 2.95 13.85 17.42
N ASN A 112 2.57 14.72 18.35
CA ASN A 112 3.23 14.85 19.64
C ASN A 112 3.14 13.54 20.44
N PHE A 113 4.28 12.97 20.83
CA PHE A 113 4.38 11.71 21.57
C PHE A 113 3.72 11.79 22.94
N ASN A 114 3.97 12.88 23.70
CA ASN A 114 3.45 13.03 25.06
C ASN A 114 1.92 13.16 25.09
N ASP A 115 1.31 13.77 24.09
CA ASP A 115 -0.16 13.84 24.00
C ASP A 115 -0.76 12.46 23.71
N GLN A 116 -0.08 11.63 22.93
CA GLN A 116 -0.47 10.23 22.71
C GLN A 116 -0.30 9.41 24.01
N VAL A 117 0.77 9.62 24.78
CA VAL A 117 0.92 9.01 26.12
C VAL A 117 -0.25 9.39 27.04
N LYS A 118 -0.65 10.66 27.07
CA LYS A 118 -1.82 11.12 27.85
C LYS A 118 -3.12 10.45 27.38
N ALA A 119 -3.30 10.28 26.06
CA ALA A 119 -4.46 9.59 25.49
C ALA A 119 -4.47 8.09 25.85
N LEU A 120 -3.34 7.41 25.79
CA LEU A 120 -3.20 6.00 26.16
C LEU A 120 -3.44 5.76 27.66
N LYS A 121 -2.99 6.66 28.53
CA LYS A 121 -3.25 6.59 29.99
C LYS A 121 -4.73 6.65 30.38
N ARG A 122 -5.62 7.05 29.45
CA ARG A 122 -7.08 6.99 29.65
C ARG A 122 -7.68 5.61 29.41
N ASN A 123 -6.85 4.60 29.14
CA ASN A 123 -7.19 3.20 28.86
C ASN A 123 -8.24 3.06 27.74
N PRO A 124 -7.95 3.55 26.51
CA PRO A 124 -8.88 3.41 25.41
C PRO A 124 -9.09 1.94 25.06
N GLN A 125 -10.33 1.55 24.80
CA GLN A 125 -10.65 0.17 24.42
C GLN A 125 -10.15 -0.16 23.00
N ILE A 126 -10.15 0.83 22.10
CA ILE A 126 -9.64 0.69 20.72
C ILE A 126 -8.47 1.65 20.54
N VAL A 127 -7.37 1.12 20.03
CA VAL A 127 -6.23 1.92 19.55
C VAL A 127 -6.11 1.72 18.05
N VAL A 128 -6.18 2.82 17.28
CA VAL A 128 -5.90 2.83 15.84
C VAL A 128 -4.55 3.49 15.63
N ALA A 129 -3.65 2.84 14.91
CA ALA A 129 -2.25 3.28 14.92
C ALA A 129 -1.48 2.94 13.64
N THR A 130 -0.30 3.55 13.51
CA THR A 130 0.75 3.09 12.59
C THR A 130 1.77 2.22 13.34
N ALA A 131 2.28 1.17 12.66
CA ALA A 131 3.14 0.16 13.30
C ALA A 131 4.39 0.76 13.97
N GLY A 132 5.11 1.67 13.29
CA GLY A 132 6.31 2.28 13.87
C GLY A 132 6.01 3.05 15.15
N ARG A 133 4.90 3.82 15.23
CA ARG A 133 4.57 4.59 16.43
C ARG A 133 4.12 3.71 17.60
N ILE A 134 3.48 2.57 17.32
CA ILE A 134 3.19 1.57 18.37
C ILE A 134 4.48 0.96 18.90
N ALA A 135 5.43 0.61 18.03
CA ALA A 135 6.74 0.12 18.46
C ALA A 135 7.45 1.13 19.39
N ASP A 136 7.44 2.44 19.05
CA ASP A 136 7.98 3.51 19.92
C ASP A 136 7.31 3.50 21.31
N HIS A 137 5.98 3.41 21.37
CA HIS A 137 5.25 3.40 22.64
C HIS A 137 5.49 2.14 23.46
N LEU A 138 5.70 1.00 22.83
CA LEU A 138 6.04 -0.27 23.50
C LEU A 138 7.47 -0.21 24.08
N GLU A 139 8.43 0.33 23.33
CA GLU A 139 9.80 0.53 23.78
C GLU A 139 9.89 1.47 25.00
N HIS A 140 9.13 2.57 24.96
CA HIS A 140 9.03 3.52 26.06
C HIS A 140 8.07 3.08 27.19
N ARG A 141 7.53 1.86 27.14
CA ARG A 141 6.61 1.29 28.13
C ARG A 141 5.40 2.18 28.44
N SER A 142 4.94 2.94 27.47
CA SER A 142 3.74 3.78 27.58
C SER A 142 2.47 3.11 27.06
N LEU A 143 2.61 1.90 26.51
CA LEU A 143 1.54 0.99 26.08
C LEU A 143 1.92 -0.43 26.43
N PHE A 144 0.94 -1.24 26.84
CA PHE A 144 1.08 -2.67 27.06
C PHE A 144 0.00 -3.42 26.25
N LEU A 145 0.34 -4.60 25.75
CA LEU A 145 -0.54 -5.41 24.89
C LEU A 145 -0.86 -6.79 25.46
N ASN A 146 -0.52 -7.05 26.74
CA ASN A 146 -0.74 -8.36 27.38
C ASN A 146 -2.23 -8.77 27.43
N GLY A 147 -3.13 -7.79 27.52
CA GLY A 147 -4.58 -7.99 27.51
C GLY A 147 -5.25 -7.77 26.16
N LEU A 148 -4.47 -7.68 25.05
CA LEU A 148 -5.01 -7.46 23.71
C LEU A 148 -5.87 -8.65 23.27
N GLU A 149 -7.12 -8.38 22.91
CA GLU A 149 -8.09 -9.40 22.50
C GLU A 149 -8.22 -9.52 20.97
N LEU A 150 -8.00 -8.43 20.26
CA LEU A 150 -8.08 -8.37 18.81
C LEU A 150 -6.96 -7.52 18.23
N LEU A 151 -6.19 -8.12 17.32
CA LEU A 151 -5.20 -7.44 16.47
C LEU A 151 -5.73 -7.41 15.03
N VAL A 152 -5.82 -6.23 14.46
CA VAL A 152 -6.20 -6.04 13.04
C VAL A 152 -5.04 -5.41 12.29
N LEU A 153 -4.69 -6.00 11.15
CA LEU A 153 -3.76 -5.42 10.18
C LEU A 153 -4.56 -5.05 8.93
N ASP A 154 -4.69 -3.76 8.66
CA ASP A 154 -5.33 -3.27 7.45
C ASP A 154 -4.27 -2.88 6.42
N GLU A 155 -4.42 -3.31 5.18
CA GLU A 155 -3.43 -3.22 4.10
C GLU A 155 -2.06 -3.80 4.54
N ALA A 156 -2.04 -5.07 4.97
CA ALA A 156 -0.84 -5.73 5.51
C ALA A 156 0.30 -5.83 4.49
N ASP A 157 0.00 -6.06 3.21
CA ASP A 157 0.93 -5.99 2.08
C ASP A 157 1.66 -4.64 2.04
N ARG A 158 0.93 -3.55 2.21
CA ARG A 158 1.48 -2.20 2.24
C ARG A 158 2.38 -1.93 3.45
N MET A 159 2.07 -2.51 4.60
CA MET A 159 2.95 -2.39 5.76
C MET A 159 4.29 -3.08 5.51
N LEU A 160 4.31 -4.20 4.78
CA LEU A 160 5.54 -4.88 4.37
C LEU A 160 6.32 -4.06 3.35
N ASP A 161 5.67 -3.51 2.33
CA ASP A 161 6.29 -2.63 1.33
C ASP A 161 6.97 -1.40 1.96
N LEU A 162 6.41 -0.89 3.06
CA LEU A 162 6.98 0.21 3.84
C LEU A 162 8.07 -0.22 4.83
N GLY A 163 8.38 -1.51 4.89
CA GLY A 163 9.47 -2.05 5.71
C GLY A 163 9.12 -2.30 7.17
N PHE A 164 7.84 -2.27 7.57
CA PHE A 164 7.41 -2.45 8.97
C PHE A 164 7.41 -3.90 9.47
N LYS A 165 8.10 -4.81 8.79
CA LYS A 165 8.15 -6.24 9.17
C LYS A 165 8.63 -6.46 10.60
N LYS A 166 9.69 -5.75 11.01
CA LYS A 166 10.28 -5.87 12.36
C LYS A 166 9.32 -5.37 13.43
N GLU A 167 8.68 -4.23 13.20
CA GLU A 167 7.71 -3.64 14.12
C GLU A 167 6.50 -4.56 14.30
N LEU A 168 5.96 -5.13 13.20
CA LEU A 168 4.86 -6.10 13.25
C LEU A 168 5.23 -7.35 14.05
N GLN A 169 6.44 -7.88 13.89
CA GLN A 169 6.93 -9.02 14.67
C GLN A 169 7.09 -8.66 16.16
N THR A 170 7.59 -7.47 16.48
CA THR A 170 7.71 -6.98 17.86
C THR A 170 6.34 -6.83 18.51
N ILE A 171 5.38 -6.21 17.82
CA ILE A 171 4.00 -6.05 18.29
C ILE A 171 3.38 -7.43 18.55
N ASN A 172 3.54 -8.38 17.61
CA ASN A 172 3.04 -9.74 17.75
C ASN A 172 3.60 -10.44 18.98
N LYS A 173 4.91 -10.32 19.23
CA LYS A 173 5.58 -10.93 20.38
C LYS A 173 5.09 -10.38 21.72
N LEU A 174 4.76 -9.08 21.77
CA LEU A 174 4.29 -8.42 23.00
C LEU A 174 2.77 -8.55 23.19
N ALA A 175 2.03 -8.89 22.15
CA ALA A 175 0.59 -9.15 22.17
C ALA A 175 0.33 -10.67 22.19
N ASP A 176 0.92 -11.39 23.13
CA ASP A 176 1.01 -12.86 23.15
C ASP A 176 -0.17 -13.57 23.83
N HIS A 177 -1.23 -12.85 24.18
CA HIS A 177 -2.37 -13.44 24.87
C HIS A 177 -3.01 -14.56 24.05
N ARG A 178 -3.09 -15.77 24.61
CA ARG A 178 -3.56 -17.00 23.94
C ARG A 178 -4.97 -16.92 23.32
N LYS A 179 -5.81 -16.03 23.81
CA LYS A 179 -7.18 -15.79 23.29
C LYS A 179 -7.24 -14.63 22.29
N ARG A 180 -6.10 -14.04 21.91
CA ARG A 180 -6.07 -12.99 20.93
C ARG A 180 -6.52 -13.54 19.58
N GLN A 181 -7.46 -12.86 18.97
CA GLN A 181 -7.83 -13.04 17.58
C GLN A 181 -7.00 -12.11 16.71
N THR A 182 -6.59 -12.56 15.53
CA THR A 182 -5.89 -11.72 14.56
C THR A 182 -6.66 -11.70 13.23
N MET A 183 -6.89 -10.51 12.69
CA MET A 183 -7.49 -10.32 11.37
C MET A 183 -6.53 -9.57 10.49
N MET A 184 -6.19 -10.14 9.35
CA MET A 184 -5.30 -9.54 8.37
C MET A 184 -6.06 -9.29 7.07
N PHE A 185 -6.07 -8.03 6.64
CA PHE A 185 -6.67 -7.59 5.39
C PHE A 185 -5.58 -7.09 4.46
N SER A 186 -5.64 -7.51 3.19
CA SER A 186 -4.66 -7.18 2.16
C SER A 186 -5.37 -6.98 0.82
N ALA A 187 -4.75 -6.28 -0.11
CA ALA A 187 -5.23 -6.23 -1.49
C ALA A 187 -4.78 -7.47 -2.27
N THR A 188 -3.63 -8.06 -1.91
CA THR A 188 -3.04 -9.23 -2.55
C THR A 188 -2.71 -10.31 -1.52
N LEU A 189 -2.81 -11.59 -1.89
CA LEU A 189 -2.41 -12.73 -1.03
C LEU A 189 -1.17 -13.47 -1.56
N ASP A 190 -0.72 -13.16 -2.76
CA ASP A 190 0.29 -13.94 -3.49
C ASP A 190 1.73 -13.48 -3.19
N ASN A 191 1.92 -12.58 -2.21
CA ASN A 191 3.22 -12.09 -1.79
C ASN A 191 3.89 -13.06 -0.80
N VAL A 192 5.14 -13.49 -1.09
CA VAL A 192 5.93 -14.40 -0.25
C VAL A 192 6.18 -13.83 1.16
N GLU A 193 6.41 -12.54 1.27
CA GLU A 193 6.61 -11.89 2.58
C GLU A 193 5.33 -11.88 3.40
N LEU A 194 4.18 -11.64 2.76
CA LEU A 194 2.87 -11.71 3.41
C LEU A 194 2.56 -13.13 3.88
N ALA A 195 2.90 -14.15 3.08
CA ALA A 195 2.74 -15.56 3.47
C ALA A 195 3.59 -15.88 4.72
N SER A 196 4.85 -15.42 4.78
CA SER A 196 5.71 -15.55 5.95
C SER A 196 5.13 -14.84 7.17
N LEU A 197 4.62 -13.63 7.01
CA LEU A 197 3.99 -12.88 8.10
C LEU A 197 2.72 -13.58 8.60
N THR A 198 1.90 -14.10 7.69
CA THR A 198 0.67 -14.85 7.99
C THR A 198 0.96 -16.05 8.89
N GLN A 199 2.01 -16.83 8.60
CA GLN A 199 2.40 -17.98 9.41
C GLN A 199 2.79 -17.60 10.85
N VAL A 200 3.33 -16.41 11.04
CA VAL A 200 3.78 -15.93 12.36
C VAL A 200 2.63 -15.30 13.17
N LEU A 201 1.71 -14.61 12.52
CA LEU A 201 0.69 -13.80 13.19
C LEU A 201 -0.67 -14.49 13.34
N LEU A 202 -1.02 -15.42 12.46
CA LEU A 202 -2.34 -16.02 12.38
C LEU A 202 -2.31 -17.51 12.79
N ASN A 203 -3.35 -17.94 13.51
CA ASN A 203 -3.53 -19.32 13.90
C ASN A 203 -4.70 -19.94 13.13
N ALA A 204 -4.42 -20.90 12.23
CA ALA A 204 -5.41 -21.57 11.39
C ALA A 204 -6.47 -20.61 10.80
N PRO A 205 -6.05 -19.56 10.06
CA PRO A 205 -6.95 -18.51 9.63
C PRO A 205 -7.99 -19.00 8.62
N GLN A 206 -9.20 -18.47 8.73
CA GLN A 206 -10.17 -18.55 7.66
C GLN A 206 -9.69 -17.63 6.52
N ARG A 207 -9.48 -18.23 5.36
CA ARG A 207 -9.08 -17.47 4.16
C ARG A 207 -10.33 -17.02 3.39
N ILE A 208 -10.41 -15.74 3.12
CA ILE A 208 -11.49 -15.12 2.37
C ILE A 208 -10.87 -14.37 1.21
N ARG A 209 -11.27 -14.73 0.02
CA ARG A 209 -10.83 -14.07 -1.20
C ARG A 209 -12.06 -13.60 -1.95
N ILE A 210 -12.24 -12.30 -2.02
CA ILE A 210 -13.25 -11.71 -2.89
C ILE A 210 -12.54 -11.44 -4.22
N ASP A 211 -12.57 -12.46 -5.07
CA ASP A 211 -12.19 -12.29 -6.47
C ASP A 211 -13.43 -11.72 -7.16
N ASP A 212 -13.37 -10.45 -7.51
CA ASP A 212 -14.26 -9.96 -8.57
C ASP A 212 -13.75 -10.62 -9.86
N GLY A 213 -14.27 -11.81 -10.15
CA GLY A 213 -13.92 -12.54 -11.36
C GLY A 213 -13.88 -11.57 -12.55
N ASN A 214 -12.85 -11.60 -13.36
CA ASN A 214 -12.59 -10.87 -14.61
C ASN A 214 -13.11 -9.43 -14.79
N SER A 215 -13.91 -8.91 -13.84
CA SER A 215 -14.46 -7.54 -13.82
C SER A 215 -13.52 -6.53 -13.15
N GLN A 216 -12.20 -6.82 -13.13
CA GLN A 216 -11.23 -5.88 -12.62
C GLN A 216 -11.32 -4.58 -13.42
N HIS A 217 -11.98 -3.60 -12.78
CA HIS A 217 -12.03 -2.22 -13.27
C HIS A 217 -12.91 -2.00 -14.52
N GLU A 218 -13.99 -2.77 -14.75
CA GLU A 218 -14.99 -2.51 -15.82
C GLU A 218 -15.55 -1.09 -15.74
N ASP A 219 -15.61 -0.51 -14.56
CA ASP A 219 -16.01 0.88 -14.36
C ASP A 219 -14.90 1.90 -14.66
N ILE A 220 -13.68 1.46 -15.04
CA ILE A 220 -12.55 2.35 -15.33
C ILE A 220 -12.14 2.18 -16.79
N ASP A 221 -12.35 3.23 -17.60
CA ASP A 221 -11.81 3.31 -18.95
C ASP A 221 -10.31 3.54 -18.90
N GLN A 222 -9.53 2.54 -19.35
CA GLN A 222 -8.08 2.54 -19.27
C GLN A 222 -7.47 2.78 -20.65
N ARG A 223 -6.70 3.87 -20.78
CA ARG A 223 -6.03 4.26 -22.02
C ARG A 223 -4.53 4.42 -21.82
N PHE A 224 -3.76 3.92 -22.78
CA PHE A 224 -2.31 4.02 -22.78
C PHE A 224 -1.85 4.76 -24.02
N PHE A 225 -0.94 5.74 -23.82
CA PHE A 225 -0.47 6.61 -24.89
C PHE A 225 1.05 6.55 -25.00
N PHE A 226 1.56 6.43 -26.24
CA PHE A 226 2.99 6.54 -26.48
C PHE A 226 3.51 7.94 -26.21
N ALA A 227 4.71 8.03 -25.58
CA ALA A 227 5.39 9.28 -25.32
C ALA A 227 6.90 9.16 -25.60
N ASP A 228 7.49 10.16 -26.27
CA ASP A 228 8.92 10.14 -26.60
C ASP A 228 9.82 10.44 -25.39
N GLY A 229 9.37 11.31 -24.49
CA GLY A 229 10.13 11.75 -23.34
C GLY A 229 9.40 12.79 -22.49
N PRO A 230 10.08 13.39 -21.49
CA PRO A 230 9.43 14.28 -20.52
C PRO A 230 8.67 15.45 -21.16
N GLN A 231 9.31 16.19 -22.09
CA GLN A 231 8.66 17.32 -22.75
C GLN A 231 7.40 16.92 -23.53
N HIS A 232 7.43 15.73 -24.16
CA HIS A 232 6.25 15.22 -24.87
C HIS A 232 5.15 14.86 -23.88
N LYS A 233 5.49 14.19 -22.75
CA LYS A 233 4.55 13.90 -21.65
C LYS A 233 3.94 15.18 -21.07
N ASP A 234 4.75 16.25 -20.88
CA ASP A 234 4.29 17.54 -20.34
C ASP A 234 3.21 18.16 -21.25
N ASN A 235 3.47 18.17 -22.56
CA ASN A 235 2.53 18.71 -23.55
C ASN A 235 1.23 17.88 -23.60
N MET A 236 1.35 16.55 -23.57
CA MET A 236 0.20 15.63 -23.52
C MET A 236 -0.61 15.84 -22.24
N LEU A 237 0.07 15.98 -21.08
CA LEU A 237 -0.58 16.19 -19.78
C LEU A 237 -1.38 17.50 -19.78
N THR A 238 -0.80 18.58 -20.26
CA THR A 238 -1.48 19.89 -20.35
C THR A 238 -2.67 19.83 -21.31
N HIS A 239 -2.58 19.07 -22.40
CA HIS A 239 -3.68 18.89 -23.34
C HIS A 239 -4.84 18.07 -22.76
N LEU A 240 -4.54 17.02 -21.99
CA LEU A 240 -5.57 16.15 -21.37
C LEU A 240 -6.27 16.81 -20.19
N LEU A 241 -5.64 17.79 -19.54
CA LEU A 241 -6.17 18.54 -18.43
C LEU A 241 -6.56 19.93 -18.91
N THR A 242 -7.84 20.22 -18.95
CA THR A 242 -8.34 21.55 -19.33
C THR A 242 -8.78 22.35 -18.11
N PRO A 243 -8.65 23.68 -18.09
CA PRO A 243 -9.12 24.50 -16.96
C PRO A 243 -10.62 24.38 -16.67
N ASP A 244 -11.40 24.03 -17.69
CA ASP A 244 -12.87 23.90 -17.60
C ASP A 244 -13.34 22.52 -17.14
N ASP A 245 -12.43 21.57 -16.90
CA ASP A 245 -12.83 20.24 -16.40
C ASP A 245 -13.23 20.33 -14.94
N THR A 246 -14.48 20.03 -14.66
CA THR A 246 -15.06 20.05 -13.30
C THR A 246 -14.66 18.81 -12.49
N ASN A 247 -14.04 17.79 -13.11
CA ASN A 247 -13.62 16.58 -12.46
C ASN A 247 -12.21 16.70 -11.89
N GLN A 248 -12.04 16.35 -10.63
CA GLN A 248 -10.70 16.29 -10.04
C GLN A 248 -9.88 15.14 -10.63
N SER A 249 -8.60 15.41 -10.85
CA SER A 249 -7.63 14.47 -11.39
C SER A 249 -6.46 14.23 -10.45
N ILE A 250 -5.91 13.00 -10.46
CA ILE A 250 -4.66 12.66 -9.79
C ILE A 250 -3.61 12.32 -10.83
N VAL A 251 -2.45 12.94 -10.74
CA VAL A 251 -1.28 12.66 -11.60
C VAL A 251 -0.21 11.95 -10.78
N PHE A 252 0.14 10.74 -11.17
CA PHE A 252 1.18 9.95 -10.54
C PHE A 252 2.52 10.10 -11.26
N VAL A 253 3.55 10.45 -10.51
CA VAL A 253 4.93 10.61 -10.96
C VAL A 253 5.90 9.75 -10.16
N ALA A 254 7.06 9.42 -10.74
CA ALA A 254 8.06 8.60 -10.08
C ALA A 254 8.88 9.36 -9.03
N THR A 255 9.10 10.68 -9.18
CA THR A 255 9.98 11.46 -8.33
C THR A 255 9.27 12.61 -7.62
N ARG A 256 9.79 12.98 -6.44
CA ARG A 256 9.34 14.17 -5.72
C ARG A 256 9.51 15.45 -6.55
N GLN A 257 10.66 15.61 -7.20
CA GLN A 257 10.94 16.80 -8.01
C GLN A 257 9.91 17.00 -9.13
N ASP A 258 9.45 15.90 -9.74
CA ASP A 258 8.40 15.97 -10.75
C ASP A 258 7.04 16.35 -10.17
N THR A 259 6.76 16.07 -8.88
CA THR A 259 5.49 16.54 -8.28
C THR A 259 5.41 18.05 -8.22
N GLU A 260 6.49 18.70 -7.79
CA GLU A 260 6.57 20.17 -7.69
C GLU A 260 6.62 20.79 -9.09
N ARG A 261 7.50 20.27 -9.97
CA ARG A 261 7.67 20.75 -11.35
C ARG A 261 6.38 20.73 -12.16
N LEU A 262 5.65 19.61 -12.11
CA LEU A 262 4.40 19.48 -12.87
C LEU A 262 3.27 20.30 -12.26
N ALA A 263 3.17 20.40 -10.94
CA ALA A 263 2.17 21.26 -10.30
C ALA A 263 2.41 22.73 -10.69
N ASP A 264 3.65 23.22 -10.67
CA ASP A 264 3.99 24.57 -11.10
C ASP A 264 3.73 24.79 -12.59
N MET A 265 4.03 23.81 -13.44
CA MET A 265 3.76 23.87 -14.88
C MET A 265 2.26 23.98 -15.18
N LEU A 266 1.46 23.16 -14.53
CA LEU A 266 0.00 23.15 -14.68
C LEU A 266 -0.62 24.47 -14.17
N ALA A 267 -0.16 24.98 -13.02
CA ALA A 267 -0.61 26.27 -12.50
C ALA A 267 -0.30 27.42 -13.45
N LYS A 268 0.88 27.45 -14.10
CA LYS A 268 1.22 28.43 -15.15
C LYS A 268 0.32 28.30 -16.39
N SER A 269 -0.25 27.14 -16.64
CA SER A 269 -1.21 26.90 -17.72
C SER A 269 -2.67 27.18 -17.31
N GLY A 270 -2.89 27.78 -16.13
CA GLY A 270 -4.23 28.13 -15.63
C GLY A 270 -4.98 26.96 -14.98
N ILE A 271 -4.31 25.83 -14.68
CA ILE A 271 -4.92 24.65 -14.06
C ILE A 271 -4.57 24.65 -12.58
N GLU A 272 -5.56 24.82 -11.70
CA GLU A 272 -5.38 24.80 -10.25
C GLU A 272 -4.84 23.44 -9.77
N SER A 273 -3.56 23.42 -9.41
CA SER A 273 -2.83 22.19 -9.10
C SER A 273 -2.02 22.28 -7.81
N CYS A 274 -1.82 21.15 -7.16
CA CYS A 274 -1.00 21.05 -5.95
C CYS A 274 -0.11 19.81 -5.98
N ALA A 275 1.06 19.91 -5.32
CA ALA A 275 2.04 18.83 -5.17
C ALA A 275 1.92 18.15 -3.81
N LEU A 276 1.91 16.81 -3.78
CA LEU A 276 1.93 16.03 -2.56
C LEU A 276 3.03 14.97 -2.58
N HIS A 277 4.01 15.08 -1.69
CA HIS A 277 5.12 14.13 -1.58
C HIS A 277 5.49 13.84 -0.11
N ALA A 278 6.30 12.80 0.12
CA ALA A 278 6.59 12.28 1.45
C ALA A 278 7.38 13.24 2.36
N GLU A 279 8.17 14.15 1.80
CA GLU A 279 9.00 15.09 2.58
C GLU A 279 8.24 16.31 3.10
N LEU A 280 7.00 16.52 2.67
CA LEU A 280 6.17 17.57 3.25
C LEU A 280 5.87 17.30 4.72
N ILE A 281 6.02 18.34 5.55
CA ILE A 281 5.60 18.26 6.94
C ILE A 281 4.10 17.95 7.05
N GLN A 282 3.72 17.23 8.11
CA GLN A 282 2.36 16.68 8.22
C GLN A 282 1.26 17.76 8.20
N SER A 283 1.52 18.95 8.72
CA SER A 283 0.57 20.07 8.65
C SER A 283 0.29 20.52 7.22
N LYS A 284 1.34 20.67 6.39
CA LYS A 284 1.22 21.00 4.96
C LYS A 284 0.47 19.90 4.19
N ARG A 285 0.81 18.61 4.44
CA ARG A 285 0.10 17.48 3.83
C ARG A 285 -1.40 17.54 4.14
N SER A 286 -1.74 17.76 5.41
CA SER A 286 -3.14 17.86 5.85
C SER A 286 -3.87 19.05 5.20
N ALA A 287 -3.21 20.21 5.11
CA ALA A 287 -3.78 21.39 4.47
C ALA A 287 -4.03 21.17 2.97
N ILE A 288 -3.06 20.61 2.24
CA ILE A 288 -3.20 20.27 0.80
C ILE A 288 -4.37 19.30 0.60
N MET A 289 -4.46 18.27 1.42
CA MET A 289 -5.53 17.28 1.31
C MET A 289 -6.92 17.87 1.61
N GLN A 290 -7.01 18.75 2.60
CA GLN A 290 -8.26 19.47 2.90
C GLN A 290 -8.66 20.38 1.74
N ALA A 291 -7.72 21.15 1.20
CA ALA A 291 -7.93 22.04 0.07
C ALA A 291 -8.36 21.25 -1.20
N PHE A 292 -7.69 20.13 -1.50
CA PHE A 292 -8.08 19.25 -2.61
C PHE A 292 -9.50 18.69 -2.39
N THR A 293 -9.80 18.16 -1.21
CA THR A 293 -11.14 17.62 -0.89
C THR A 293 -12.24 18.70 -0.96
N ALA A 294 -11.88 19.96 -0.67
CA ALA A 294 -12.78 21.13 -0.79
C ALA A 294 -12.88 21.68 -2.23
N ASN A 295 -12.35 20.98 -3.23
CA ASN A 295 -12.31 21.38 -4.65
C ASN A 295 -11.60 22.73 -4.92
N GLN A 296 -10.63 23.11 -4.06
CA GLN A 296 -9.78 24.28 -4.30
C GLN A 296 -8.68 24.00 -5.33
N TYR A 297 -8.38 22.73 -5.59
CA TYR A 297 -7.45 22.27 -6.63
C TYR A 297 -8.17 21.27 -7.54
N GLN A 298 -7.97 21.43 -8.83
CA GLN A 298 -8.45 20.53 -9.86
C GLN A 298 -7.50 19.30 -9.98
N VAL A 299 -6.19 19.50 -9.81
CA VAL A 299 -5.19 18.45 -10.02
C VAL A 299 -4.31 18.26 -8.79
N LEU A 300 -4.19 17.01 -8.36
CA LEU A 300 -3.23 16.59 -7.35
C LEU A 300 -2.09 15.82 -8.01
N VAL A 301 -0.87 16.37 -8.02
CA VAL A 301 0.33 15.69 -8.48
C VAL A 301 1.02 14.99 -7.31
N THR A 302 1.22 13.69 -7.38
CA THR A 302 1.70 12.91 -6.24
C THR A 302 2.60 11.73 -6.64
N THR A 303 3.32 11.20 -5.65
CA THR A 303 4.04 9.91 -5.76
C THR A 303 3.24 8.80 -5.06
N ASP A 304 3.54 7.53 -5.36
CA ASP A 304 2.90 6.38 -4.72
C ASP A 304 2.93 6.46 -3.19
N VAL A 305 4.10 6.74 -2.63
CA VAL A 305 4.28 6.81 -1.16
C VAL A 305 3.38 7.87 -0.53
N ALA A 306 3.20 9.00 -1.20
CA ALA A 306 2.44 10.11 -0.66
C ALA A 306 0.92 9.95 -0.84
N SER A 307 0.49 9.25 -1.87
CA SER A 307 -0.93 9.01 -2.19
C SER A 307 -1.56 7.87 -1.40
N ARG A 308 -0.75 7.03 -0.76
CA ARG A 308 -1.22 5.87 0.02
C ARG A 308 -2.09 6.30 1.19
N GLY A 309 -3.21 5.61 1.38
CA GLY A 309 -4.15 5.90 2.46
C GLY A 309 -5.00 7.16 2.28
N LEU A 310 -4.96 7.82 1.11
CA LEU A 310 -5.82 8.96 0.84
C LEU A 310 -7.25 8.49 0.51
N ASP A 311 -8.23 9.01 1.26
CA ASP A 311 -9.65 8.82 0.98
C ASP A 311 -10.13 9.93 0.02
N LEU A 312 -10.00 9.66 -1.27
CA LEU A 312 -10.41 10.59 -2.33
C LEU A 312 -11.70 10.07 -2.96
N LYS A 313 -12.83 10.73 -2.65
CA LYS A 313 -14.18 10.26 -3.02
C LYS A 313 -14.67 10.71 -4.38
N ARG A 314 -13.99 11.68 -5.04
CA ARG A 314 -14.50 12.36 -6.23
C ARG A 314 -13.49 12.48 -7.37
N VAL A 315 -12.56 11.58 -7.47
CA VAL A 315 -11.57 11.63 -8.55
C VAL A 315 -12.16 11.03 -9.81
N GLY A 316 -12.32 11.84 -10.84
CA GLY A 316 -12.84 11.43 -12.14
C GLY A 316 -11.78 10.79 -13.02
N CYS A 317 -10.53 11.26 -12.92
CA CYS A 317 -9.44 10.80 -13.75
C CYS A 317 -8.16 10.51 -12.94
N VAL A 318 -7.48 9.41 -13.30
CA VAL A 318 -6.12 9.09 -12.83
C VAL A 318 -5.19 9.12 -14.02
N ILE A 319 -4.09 9.88 -13.92
CA ILE A 319 -3.08 9.94 -14.97
C ILE A 319 -1.77 9.39 -14.42
N ASN A 320 -1.28 8.29 -14.99
CA ASN A 320 0.05 7.78 -14.75
C ASN A 320 1.03 8.48 -15.69
N TYR A 321 1.59 9.60 -15.25
CA TYR A 321 2.65 10.28 -15.98
C TYR A 321 3.89 9.39 -16.12
N ASP A 322 4.22 8.65 -15.04
CA ASP A 322 5.18 7.54 -15.05
C ASP A 322 4.48 6.26 -14.60
N LEU A 323 4.71 5.15 -15.31
CA LEU A 323 4.19 3.85 -14.90
C LEU A 323 4.89 3.36 -13.61
N PRO A 324 4.16 2.71 -12.71
CA PRO A 324 4.77 2.09 -11.53
C PRO A 324 5.64 0.90 -11.93
N LYS A 325 6.58 0.53 -11.06
CA LYS A 325 7.46 -0.62 -11.29
C LYS A 325 6.76 -1.96 -11.02
N ALA A 326 5.78 -1.97 -10.12
CA ALA A 326 4.98 -3.14 -9.78
C ALA A 326 3.57 -3.00 -10.36
N ALA A 327 3.04 -4.08 -10.94
CA ALA A 327 1.73 -4.07 -11.56
C ALA A 327 0.59 -3.86 -10.55
N GLU A 328 0.75 -4.36 -9.33
CA GLU A 328 -0.19 -4.17 -8.23
C GLU A 328 -0.33 -2.68 -7.86
N GLU A 329 0.76 -1.91 -7.95
CA GLU A 329 0.72 -0.48 -7.69
C GLU A 329 -0.12 0.27 -8.73
N TYR A 330 -0.09 -0.17 -9.99
CA TYR A 330 -0.97 0.36 -11.02
C TYR A 330 -2.44 0.21 -10.65
N VAL A 331 -2.84 -0.97 -10.21
CA VAL A 331 -4.21 -1.27 -9.76
C VAL A 331 -4.61 -0.36 -8.59
N HIS A 332 -3.71 -0.14 -7.64
CA HIS A 332 -3.93 0.76 -6.51
C HIS A 332 -4.06 2.23 -6.91
N ARG A 333 -3.35 2.66 -7.97
CA ARG A 333 -3.46 4.03 -8.50
C ARG A 333 -4.81 4.22 -9.20
N ILE A 334 -5.15 3.37 -10.16
CA ILE A 334 -6.40 3.51 -10.92
C ILE A 334 -7.63 3.31 -10.02
N GLY A 335 -7.54 2.49 -8.98
CA GLY A 335 -8.60 2.36 -7.95
C GLY A 335 -8.84 3.64 -7.12
N ARG A 336 -8.20 4.79 -7.43
CA ARG A 336 -8.58 6.11 -6.90
C ARG A 336 -9.75 6.71 -7.65
N THR A 337 -10.07 6.24 -8.86
CA THR A 337 -11.28 6.55 -9.62
C THR A 337 -12.22 5.33 -9.71
N GLY A 338 -13.34 5.44 -10.38
CA GLY A 338 -14.29 4.33 -10.60
C GLY A 338 -14.89 3.78 -9.30
N ARG A 339 -15.21 4.64 -8.32
CA ARG A 339 -15.74 4.22 -7.01
C ARG A 339 -17.23 4.44 -6.87
N ALA A 340 -17.87 3.59 -6.07
CA ALA A 340 -19.29 3.68 -5.73
C ALA A 340 -20.23 3.67 -6.95
N GLY A 341 -19.94 2.79 -7.94
CA GLY A 341 -20.77 2.63 -9.15
C GLY A 341 -20.65 3.77 -10.17
N ARG A 342 -19.65 4.65 -10.05
CA ARG A 342 -19.35 5.70 -11.03
C ARG A 342 -18.24 5.25 -11.97
N LYS A 343 -18.38 5.59 -13.25
CA LYS A 343 -17.32 5.37 -14.24
C LYS A 343 -16.13 6.29 -13.96
N GLY A 344 -14.93 5.79 -14.14
CA GLY A 344 -13.66 6.52 -13.97
C GLY A 344 -12.80 6.42 -15.23
N ASN A 345 -11.84 7.34 -15.37
CA ASN A 345 -10.85 7.32 -16.43
C ASN A 345 -9.46 7.10 -15.86
N ALA A 346 -8.66 6.24 -16.52
CA ALA A 346 -7.26 6.04 -16.20
C ALA A 346 -6.43 6.17 -17.47
N MET A 347 -5.54 7.15 -17.49
CA MET A 347 -4.67 7.44 -18.63
C MET A 347 -3.22 7.18 -18.25
N SER A 348 -2.42 6.58 -19.12
CA SER A 348 -1.05 6.20 -18.81
C SER A 348 -0.12 6.54 -19.96
N PHE A 349 1.01 7.23 -19.66
CA PHE A 349 2.03 7.53 -20.67
C PHE A 349 3.09 6.44 -20.66
N VAL A 350 3.39 5.91 -21.85
CA VAL A 350 4.37 4.85 -22.06
C VAL A 350 5.51 5.39 -22.91
N GLY A 351 6.60 5.76 -22.25
CA GLY A 351 7.84 6.17 -22.91
C GLY A 351 8.90 5.06 -22.88
N PRO A 352 10.10 5.33 -23.43
CA PRO A 352 11.20 4.36 -23.42
C PRO A 352 11.58 3.87 -22.01
N LYS A 353 11.48 4.73 -21.00
CA LYS A 353 11.76 4.39 -19.60
C LYS A 353 10.65 3.52 -18.97
N ASP A 354 9.41 3.66 -19.44
CA ASP A 354 8.25 2.97 -18.90
C ASP A 354 8.00 1.60 -19.56
N TRP A 355 8.73 1.29 -20.65
CA TRP A 355 8.46 0.12 -21.48
C TRP A 355 8.49 -1.20 -20.71
N ASN A 356 9.49 -1.39 -19.85
CA ASN A 356 9.58 -2.60 -19.04
C ASN A 356 8.41 -2.72 -18.04
N SER A 357 8.01 -1.60 -17.42
CA SER A 357 6.84 -1.56 -16.55
C SER A 357 5.55 -1.85 -17.31
N TYR A 358 5.42 -1.35 -18.54
CA TYR A 358 4.30 -1.65 -19.41
C TYR A 358 4.21 -3.15 -19.76
N ILE A 359 5.34 -3.80 -20.11
CA ILE A 359 5.37 -5.24 -20.40
C ILE A 359 4.97 -6.06 -19.17
N LEU A 360 5.48 -5.71 -17.98
CA LEU A 360 5.08 -6.38 -16.73
C LEU A 360 3.59 -6.20 -16.45
N LEU A 361 3.08 -5.00 -16.65
CA LEU A 361 1.68 -4.68 -16.46
C LEU A 361 0.77 -5.40 -17.47
N SER A 362 1.13 -5.44 -18.75
CA SER A 362 0.36 -6.13 -19.79
C SER A 362 0.26 -7.64 -19.56
N ASN A 363 1.29 -8.23 -18.94
CA ASN A 363 1.25 -9.65 -18.55
C ASN A 363 0.41 -9.89 -17.28
N PHE A 364 0.28 -8.89 -16.43
CA PHE A 364 -0.46 -8.98 -15.17
C PHE A 364 -1.97 -8.74 -15.38
N LEU A 365 -2.33 -7.81 -16.24
CA LEU A 365 -3.72 -7.49 -16.51
C LEU A 365 -4.33 -8.51 -17.47
N VAL A 366 -5.52 -8.97 -17.14
CA VAL A 366 -6.28 -9.95 -17.97
C VAL A 366 -6.75 -9.32 -19.29
N GLN A 367 -6.94 -8.00 -19.31
CA GLN A 367 -7.35 -7.27 -20.50
C GLN A 367 -6.17 -6.96 -21.41
N SER A 368 -6.34 -7.16 -22.70
CA SER A 368 -5.36 -6.71 -23.69
C SER A 368 -5.30 -5.18 -23.68
N ILE A 369 -4.11 -4.66 -23.37
CA ILE A 369 -3.85 -3.22 -23.37
C ILE A 369 -3.17 -2.86 -24.68
N GLU A 370 -3.79 -1.99 -25.44
CA GLU A 370 -3.16 -1.36 -26.60
C GLU A 370 -2.61 0.03 -26.23
N VAL A 371 -1.38 0.30 -26.65
CA VAL A 371 -0.80 1.62 -26.53
C VAL A 371 -0.99 2.35 -27.86
N THR A 372 -1.70 3.46 -27.84
CA THR A 372 -2.03 4.26 -29.03
C THR A 372 -1.34 5.62 -28.96
N PRO A 373 -1.11 6.30 -30.10
CA PRO A 373 -0.72 7.71 -30.06
C PRO A 373 -1.94 8.55 -29.60
N LEU A 374 -1.66 9.57 -28.77
CA LEU A 374 -2.67 10.58 -28.45
C LEU A 374 -2.89 11.46 -29.70
N GLU A 375 -4.14 11.76 -30.03
CA GLU A 375 -4.49 12.60 -31.16
C GLU A 375 -3.82 13.98 -31.06
N GLY A 376 -3.19 14.42 -32.14
CA GLY A 376 -2.38 15.66 -32.15
C GLY A 376 -0.96 15.54 -31.55
N PHE A 377 -0.61 14.42 -30.90
CA PHE A 377 0.66 14.19 -30.21
C PHE A 377 1.37 12.93 -30.70
N LYS A 378 1.50 12.74 -32.00
CA LYS A 378 2.19 11.60 -32.58
C LYS A 378 3.70 11.70 -32.38
N GLY A 379 4.24 10.85 -31.46
CA GLY A 379 5.68 10.73 -31.21
C GLY A 379 6.39 9.80 -32.19
N LYS A 380 7.71 9.63 -31.98
CA LYS A 380 8.57 8.69 -32.70
C LYS A 380 8.63 7.33 -32.02
N PHE A 381 8.42 7.28 -30.72
CA PHE A 381 8.45 6.06 -29.93
C PHE A 381 7.14 5.27 -30.14
N SER A 382 7.28 4.02 -30.55
CA SER A 382 6.16 3.08 -30.80
C SER A 382 6.40 1.69 -30.17
N GLY A 383 7.22 1.65 -29.10
CA GLY A 383 7.63 0.44 -28.42
C GLY A 383 9.02 -0.03 -28.81
N LEU A 384 9.63 -0.83 -27.92
CA LEU A 384 10.92 -1.47 -28.19
C LEU A 384 10.64 -2.83 -28.83
N SER A 385 11.04 -3.03 -30.09
CA SER A 385 10.90 -4.32 -30.77
C SER A 385 11.74 -5.38 -30.03
N THR A 386 11.14 -6.49 -29.67
CA THR A 386 11.81 -7.67 -29.08
C THR A 386 12.60 -8.49 -30.10
N THR A 387 12.74 -8.00 -31.32
CA THR A 387 13.55 -8.67 -32.34
C THR A 387 15.04 -8.49 -32.01
N SER A 388 15.63 -9.50 -31.41
CA SER A 388 17.06 -9.71 -31.45
C SER A 388 17.53 -9.61 -32.92
N LYS A 389 18.24 -8.54 -33.28
CA LYS A 389 18.97 -8.51 -34.55
C LYS A 389 19.93 -9.69 -34.54
N LYS A 390 19.60 -10.74 -35.29
CA LYS A 390 20.61 -11.71 -35.75
C LYS A 390 21.69 -10.88 -36.46
N PRO A 391 22.98 -11.06 -36.15
CA PRO A 391 24.02 -10.40 -36.90
C PRO A 391 23.95 -10.92 -38.34
N GLN A 392 23.61 -10.03 -39.28
CA GLN A 392 23.80 -10.32 -40.70
C GLN A 392 25.32 -10.37 -40.97
N GLY A 393 25.85 -11.58 -40.90
CA GLY A 393 27.14 -11.91 -41.47
C GLY A 393 26.99 -12.06 -42.98
N GLY A 394 27.63 -11.19 -43.73
CA GLY A 394 27.65 -11.31 -45.17
C GLY A 394 28.62 -10.37 -45.81
N ARG A 395 29.89 -10.55 -45.64
CA ARG A 395 30.90 -10.14 -46.63
C ARG A 395 31.71 -11.35 -47.07
N LYS A 396 31.37 -11.79 -48.28
CA LYS A 396 32.22 -12.69 -49.06
C LYS A 396 33.54 -11.96 -49.38
N GLY A 397 34.67 -12.48 -48.91
CA GLY A 397 36.01 -12.09 -49.29
C GLY A 397 36.76 -13.37 -49.65
N ASN A 398 37.31 -13.41 -50.85
CA ASN A 398 38.01 -14.49 -51.53
C ASN A 398 39.24 -15.00 -50.76
N PRO A 399 39.64 -16.26 -50.99
CA PRO A 399 40.72 -16.92 -50.26
C PRO A 399 42.10 -16.65 -50.91
N SER A 400 43.06 -16.17 -50.14
CA SER A 400 44.47 -16.25 -50.50
C SER A 400 45.19 -17.22 -49.53
N LYS A 401 45.80 -18.22 -50.14
CA LYS A 401 46.69 -19.23 -49.57
C LYS A 401 47.90 -18.57 -48.90
N GLN A 402 48.22 -18.94 -47.66
CA GLN A 402 49.60 -19.15 -47.28
C GLN A 402 49.77 -20.11 -46.12
N LYS A 403 50.85 -20.89 -46.24
CA LYS A 403 51.23 -22.11 -45.58
C LYS A 403 51.73 -21.92 -44.13
N SER A 404 51.44 -22.94 -43.34
CA SER A 404 52.28 -23.66 -42.35
C SER A 404 53.17 -22.90 -41.36
N LYS A 405 52.97 -23.15 -40.05
CA LYS A 405 54.00 -23.82 -39.21
C LYS A 405 53.39 -24.27 -37.88
N LYS A 406 53.54 -25.57 -37.68
CA LYS A 406 53.31 -26.26 -36.42
C LYS A 406 54.28 -25.78 -35.33
N LYS A 407 53.79 -25.55 -34.12
CA LYS A 407 54.55 -25.86 -32.91
C LYS A 407 53.59 -26.29 -31.81
N ALA A 408 53.79 -27.57 -31.43
CA ALA A 408 53.19 -28.16 -30.26
C ALA A 408 53.91 -27.66 -29.00
N GLN A 409 53.20 -27.45 -27.93
CA GLN A 409 53.71 -27.68 -26.59
C GLN A 409 52.56 -27.89 -25.59
N GLN A 410 52.82 -28.77 -24.72
CA GLN A 410 52.15 -29.65 -23.79
C GLN A 410 51.41 -28.95 -22.62
N PRO A 411 50.64 -29.75 -21.85
CA PRO A 411 49.72 -29.27 -20.84
C PRO A 411 50.40 -29.10 -19.48
N HIS A 412 49.96 -28.08 -18.72
CA HIS A 412 50.38 -27.94 -17.33
C HIS A 412 49.28 -28.40 -16.35
N LYS A 413 49.76 -29.17 -15.40
CA LYS A 413 49.10 -29.98 -14.38
C LYS A 413 48.28 -29.14 -13.37
N THR A 414 47.17 -29.71 -13.02
CA THR A 414 46.40 -29.49 -11.77
C THR A 414 47.27 -29.68 -10.52
N LYS A 415 47.13 -28.78 -9.56
CA LYS A 415 47.44 -29.05 -8.14
C LYS A 415 46.16 -28.98 -7.32
N ARG A 416 45.79 -30.17 -6.82
CA ARG A 416 44.96 -30.33 -5.63
C ARG A 416 45.75 -29.83 -4.42
N VAL A 417 45.07 -29.19 -3.49
CA VAL A 417 45.52 -29.06 -2.10
C VAL A 417 44.41 -29.53 -1.19
N ASP A 418 44.73 -30.52 -0.39
CA ASP A 418 43.89 -31.22 0.56
C ASP A 418 43.58 -30.39 1.80
N THR A 419 42.44 -30.73 2.37
CA THR A 419 42.00 -30.47 3.74
C THR A 419 42.97 -31.01 4.78
N THR A 420 43.17 -30.30 5.88
CA THR A 420 43.06 -30.84 7.25
C THR A 420 43.22 -29.77 8.33
N ALA A 421 42.35 -29.89 9.34
CA ALA A 421 42.54 -29.77 10.79
C ALA A 421 42.95 -28.41 11.42
N GLY A 422 42.05 -27.84 12.12
CA GLY A 422 42.00 -27.65 13.56
C GLY A 422 43.12 -26.86 14.23
N GLN A 423 42.75 -25.79 14.89
CA GLN A 423 43.19 -25.52 16.25
C GLN A 423 42.52 -24.26 16.83
N ASP A 424 41.94 -24.44 17.99
CA ASP A 424 41.57 -23.47 19.03
C ASP A 424 42.75 -22.58 19.43
N VAL A 425 42.51 -21.29 19.61
CA VAL A 425 43.22 -20.40 20.56
C VAL A 425 42.31 -19.23 20.83
N GLY A 426 41.64 -19.04 21.94
CA GLY A 426 42.29 -18.59 23.16
C GLY A 426 41.88 -17.12 23.41
N ASP A 427 41.09 -16.92 24.45
CA ASP A 427 40.73 -15.68 25.15
C ASP A 427 41.82 -14.59 25.20
N MET A 428 41.41 -13.33 24.95
CA MET A 428 42.10 -12.18 25.52
C MET A 428 41.06 -11.12 25.97
N PRO A 429 41.21 -10.60 27.20
CA PRO A 429 40.23 -9.69 27.80
C PRO A 429 40.43 -8.24 27.41
N ILE A 430 39.35 -7.54 27.17
CA ILE A 430 39.29 -6.10 26.87
C ILE A 430 39.47 -5.32 28.19
N LYS A 431 40.52 -4.49 28.26
CA LYS A 431 40.75 -3.53 29.32
C LYS A 431 39.78 -2.36 29.24
N ILE A 432 38.94 -2.20 30.25
CA ILE A 432 38.14 -1.00 30.49
C ILE A 432 39.05 0.07 31.14
N LYS A 433 39.26 1.20 30.48
CA LYS A 433 39.82 2.43 31.11
C LYS A 433 38.67 3.16 31.81
N ARG A 434 38.77 3.23 33.15
CA ARG A 434 38.05 4.21 33.97
C ARG A 434 38.76 5.55 33.80
N ALA A 435 38.04 6.60 33.45
CA ALA A 435 38.46 7.98 33.63
C ALA A 435 37.91 8.47 34.97
N SER A 436 38.79 8.92 35.80
CA SER A 436 38.56 9.65 37.04
C SER A 436 38.42 11.14 36.76
N ASN A 437 37.50 11.72 37.36
CA ASN A 437 37.14 13.00 37.97
C ASN A 437 35.84 13.57 37.48
#